data_67c16a05c0a91cf5af0a42933bcc45d5
#
_entry.id   67c16a05c0a91cf5af0a42933bcc45d5
#
_cell.length_a   1.000
_cell.length_b   1.000
_cell.length_c   1.000
_cell.angle_alpha   90.00
_cell.angle_beta   90.00
_cell.angle_gamma   90.00
#
_symmetry.space_group_name_H-M   'P 1'
#
loop_
_entity.id
_entity.type
_entity.pdbx_description
1 polymer ?
#
loop_
_entity_poly.entity_id
_entity_poly.type
_entity_poly.pdbx_seq_one_letter_code
_entity_poly.pdbx_strand_id
1 'polypeptide(L)'
;PDYSVSFKMTSADSIVTATVKGVTWQLSKHGYLKPVVNIEPVKLSGVTISRTTGFNAKFIADNKIGKGARIKITRSGDVIPHILEVLKPAKAADLPKDKDWEWTESGVDIFVPNAEDIEEFQITRITNFFRVLGVKDVSSGIIGRLYEAGLNSIPKIIKANLRKLQTAEGVKERTASTIRSQIDDAINKCLLSDLMYGSGCFSRELGSTRFASICKALPRVLTM
;
A
#
# COMPACT_ATOMS: atom_id res chain seq x y z
N PRO A 1 -22.46 -11.85 20.67
CA PRO A 1 -23.89 -12.13 20.66
C PRO A 1 -24.43 -12.00 19.26
N ASP A 2 -25.27 -12.93 18.81
CA ASP A 2 -25.80 -13.04 17.43
C ASP A 2 -26.73 -11.87 17.03
N TYR A 3 -26.94 -10.90 17.91
CA TYR A 3 -27.78 -9.73 17.70
C TYR A 3 -27.09 -8.39 17.94
N SER A 4 -25.77 -8.34 17.94
CA SER A 4 -25.07 -7.05 18.00
C SER A 4 -25.00 -6.42 16.60
N VAL A 5 -25.68 -5.30 16.42
CA VAL A 5 -25.59 -4.49 15.21
C VAL A 5 -24.67 -3.31 15.48
N SER A 6 -23.60 -3.20 14.69
CA SER A 6 -22.72 -2.03 14.74
C SER A 6 -23.38 -0.89 13.96
N PHE A 7 -23.87 0.13 14.66
CA PHE A 7 -24.46 1.32 14.05
C PHE A 7 -23.45 2.47 14.08
N LYS A 8 -23.17 3.07 12.93
CA LYS A 8 -22.30 4.25 12.81
C LYS A 8 -23.13 5.45 12.39
N MET A 9 -23.24 6.44 13.27
CA MET A 9 -23.83 7.73 12.92
C MET A 9 -22.77 8.63 12.33
N THR A 10 -23.04 9.22 11.17
CA THR A 10 -22.24 10.29 10.62
C THR A 10 -22.79 11.60 11.18
N SER A 11 -22.11 12.21 12.16
CA SER A 11 -22.49 13.54 12.66
C SER A 11 -22.12 14.61 11.64
N ALA A 12 -22.84 15.74 11.64
CA ALA A 12 -22.52 16.88 10.79
C ALA A 12 -21.10 17.43 11.04
N ASP A 13 -20.57 17.27 12.26
CA ASP A 13 -19.22 17.67 12.66
C ASP A 13 -18.11 16.79 12.06
N SER A 14 -18.48 15.69 11.39
CA SER A 14 -17.55 14.76 10.72
C SER A 14 -17.33 15.08 9.24
N ILE A 15 -17.83 16.20 8.71
CA ILE A 15 -17.70 16.60 7.31
C ILE A 15 -17.02 17.96 7.24
N VAL A 16 -16.00 18.08 6.38
CA VAL A 16 -15.30 19.34 6.14
C VAL A 16 -15.01 19.55 4.66
N THR A 17 -14.99 20.80 4.22
CA THR A 17 -14.56 21.17 2.87
C THR A 17 -13.06 21.41 2.87
N ALA A 18 -12.38 20.84 1.86
CA ALA A 18 -10.95 20.99 1.66
C ALA A 18 -10.62 21.38 0.21
N THR A 19 -9.50 22.09 0.04
CA THR A 19 -8.94 22.41 -1.28
C THR A 19 -7.83 21.42 -1.61
N VAL A 20 -7.88 20.85 -2.81
CA VAL A 20 -6.89 19.89 -3.32
C VAL A 20 -5.61 20.62 -3.72
N LYS A 21 -4.47 20.14 -3.24
CA LYS A 21 -3.12 20.60 -3.64
C LYS A 21 -2.59 19.83 -4.85
N GLY A 22 -2.99 18.57 -4.99
CA GLY A 22 -2.57 17.68 -6.07
C GLY A 22 -2.86 16.22 -5.72
N VAL A 23 -2.51 15.32 -6.62
CA VAL A 23 -2.65 13.87 -6.44
C VAL A 23 -1.27 13.21 -6.49
N THR A 24 -0.95 12.42 -5.47
CA THR A 24 0.25 11.55 -5.46
C THR A 24 -0.17 10.15 -5.87
N TRP A 25 0.55 9.55 -6.80
CA TRP A 25 0.29 8.22 -7.29
C TRP A 25 1.29 7.22 -6.70
N GLN A 26 0.78 6.27 -5.92
CA GLN A 26 1.58 5.25 -5.25
C GLN A 26 1.55 3.95 -6.04
N LEU A 27 2.72 3.42 -6.37
CA LEU A 27 2.86 2.15 -7.06
C LEU A 27 2.61 0.99 -6.09
N SER A 28 1.60 0.18 -6.38
CA SER A 28 1.24 -0.98 -5.57
C SER A 28 2.11 -2.20 -5.93
N LYS A 29 2.10 -3.22 -5.08
CA LYS A 29 2.80 -4.51 -5.30
C LYS A 29 2.35 -5.29 -6.55
N HIS A 30 1.30 -4.87 -7.19
CA HIS A 30 0.76 -5.47 -8.43
C HIS A 30 0.89 -4.53 -9.64
N GLY A 31 1.72 -3.48 -9.55
CA GLY A 31 1.94 -2.54 -10.66
C GLY A 31 0.85 -1.48 -10.85
N TYR A 32 -0.21 -1.47 -10.04
CA TYR A 32 -1.28 -0.46 -10.14
C TYR A 32 -0.86 0.84 -9.45
N LEU A 33 -1.22 1.97 -10.05
CA LEU A 33 -1.07 3.28 -9.44
C LEU A 33 -2.33 3.64 -8.64
N LYS A 34 -2.14 3.88 -7.35
CA LYS A 34 -3.21 4.23 -6.41
C LYS A 34 -3.16 5.69 -6.03
N PRO A 35 -4.25 6.45 -6.24
CA PRO A 35 -4.26 7.88 -5.98
C PRO A 35 -4.42 8.20 -4.49
N VAL A 36 -3.58 9.10 -4.01
CA VAL A 36 -3.69 9.78 -2.71
C VAL A 36 -3.87 11.27 -2.98
N VAL A 37 -5.02 11.81 -2.62
CA VAL A 37 -5.33 13.22 -2.81
C VAL A 37 -4.73 14.03 -1.67
N ASN A 38 -3.79 14.91 -1.98
CA ASN A 38 -3.20 15.85 -1.05
C ASN A 38 -4.07 17.10 -0.98
N ILE A 39 -4.39 17.54 0.22
CA ILE A 39 -5.27 18.68 0.48
C ILE A 39 -4.58 19.73 1.37
N GLU A 40 -5.08 20.95 1.36
CA GLU A 40 -4.75 21.90 2.41
C GLU A 40 -5.17 21.31 3.76
N PRO A 41 -4.31 21.42 4.80
CA PRO A 41 -4.61 20.84 6.10
C PRO A 41 -5.91 21.37 6.67
N VAL A 42 -6.81 20.48 7.06
CA VAL A 42 -8.10 20.81 7.68
C VAL A 42 -8.26 20.03 8.98
N LYS A 43 -8.92 20.61 9.95
CA LYS A 43 -9.29 19.91 11.19
C LYS A 43 -10.60 19.15 10.99
N LEU A 44 -10.61 17.87 11.31
CA LEU A 44 -11.76 16.98 11.22
C LEU A 44 -11.77 16.02 12.41
N SER A 45 -12.80 16.11 13.25
CA SER A 45 -12.93 15.31 14.47
C SER A 45 -11.66 15.36 15.35
N GLY A 46 -11.14 16.56 15.60
CA GLY A 46 -9.97 16.78 16.46
C GLY A 46 -8.60 16.44 15.84
N VAL A 47 -8.55 15.93 14.62
CA VAL A 47 -7.31 15.55 13.92
C VAL A 47 -7.09 16.43 12.70
N THR A 48 -5.83 16.78 12.42
CA THR A 48 -5.46 17.50 11.19
C THR A 48 -5.30 16.50 10.05
N ILE A 49 -6.11 16.67 9.01
CA ILE A 49 -6.09 15.84 7.79
C ILE A 49 -5.40 16.63 6.67
N SER A 50 -4.39 16.05 6.06
CA SER A 50 -3.67 16.61 4.89
C SER A 50 -3.73 15.71 3.66
N ARG A 51 -4.28 14.49 3.79
CA ARG A 51 -4.40 13.50 2.71
C ARG A 51 -5.69 12.72 2.85
N THR A 52 -6.26 12.32 1.71
CA THR A 52 -7.45 11.45 1.65
C THR A 52 -7.30 10.44 0.51
N THR A 53 -8.04 9.34 0.57
CA THR A 53 -8.07 8.39 -0.55
C THR A 53 -8.69 9.02 -1.80
N GLY A 54 -8.08 8.76 -2.96
CA GLY A 54 -8.62 9.10 -4.27
C GLY A 54 -9.39 7.94 -4.92
N PHE A 55 -9.66 6.86 -4.17
CA PHE A 55 -10.33 5.63 -4.60
C PHE A 55 -9.57 4.90 -5.73
N ASN A 56 -9.76 5.32 -6.99
CA ASN A 56 -9.17 4.75 -8.19
C ASN A 56 -8.93 5.83 -9.26
N ALA A 57 -8.28 5.47 -10.36
CA ALA A 57 -7.92 6.41 -11.41
C ALA A 57 -9.15 6.98 -12.13
N LYS A 58 -10.17 6.16 -12.35
CA LYS A 58 -11.42 6.60 -12.96
C LYS A 58 -12.08 7.70 -12.15
N PHE A 59 -12.13 7.55 -10.83
CA PHE A 59 -12.71 8.57 -9.95
C PHE A 59 -11.97 9.90 -10.04
N ILE A 60 -10.64 9.88 -10.10
CA ILE A 60 -9.81 11.09 -10.28
C ILE A 60 -10.08 11.74 -11.64
N ALA A 61 -10.14 10.94 -12.71
CA ALA A 61 -10.34 11.44 -14.07
C ALA A 61 -11.74 12.03 -14.28
N ASP A 62 -12.79 11.27 -13.94
CA ASP A 62 -14.19 11.64 -14.17
C ASP A 62 -14.58 12.90 -13.38
N ASN A 63 -14.10 13.01 -12.14
CA ASN A 63 -14.38 14.16 -11.28
C ASN A 63 -13.38 15.31 -11.43
N LYS A 64 -12.42 15.21 -12.36
CA LYS A 64 -11.36 16.21 -12.58
C LYS A 64 -10.70 16.65 -11.26
N ILE A 65 -10.28 15.66 -10.44
CA ILE A 65 -9.61 15.95 -9.18
C ILE A 65 -8.16 16.33 -9.49
N GLY A 66 -7.80 17.54 -9.12
CA GLY A 66 -6.48 18.12 -9.33
C GLY A 66 -6.31 19.40 -8.52
N LYS A 67 -5.20 20.08 -8.70
CA LYS A 67 -4.89 21.30 -7.95
C LYS A 67 -6.01 22.37 -8.08
N GLY A 68 -6.50 22.84 -6.93
CA GLY A 68 -7.56 23.84 -6.83
C GLY A 68 -8.98 23.26 -6.84
N ALA A 69 -9.18 21.96 -7.00
CA ALA A 69 -10.48 21.35 -6.78
C ALA A 69 -10.93 21.53 -5.33
N ARG A 70 -12.25 21.65 -5.12
CA ARG A 70 -12.85 21.73 -3.77
C ARG A 70 -13.69 20.49 -3.53
N ILE A 71 -13.43 19.81 -2.42
CA ILE A 71 -14.04 18.53 -2.08
C ILE A 71 -14.59 18.56 -0.66
N LYS A 72 -15.67 17.83 -0.42
CA LYS A 72 -16.11 17.48 0.93
C LYS A 72 -15.48 16.16 1.33
N ILE A 73 -14.90 16.10 2.50
CA ILE A 73 -14.31 14.88 3.06
C ILE A 73 -14.95 14.54 4.39
N THR A 74 -14.96 13.24 4.70
CA THR A 74 -15.34 12.71 5.99
C THR A 74 -14.36 11.62 6.42
N ARG A 75 -14.48 11.13 7.66
CA ARG A 75 -13.73 9.97 8.16
C ARG A 75 -14.67 8.80 8.36
N SER A 76 -14.47 7.72 7.63
CA SER A 76 -15.20 6.47 7.84
C SER A 76 -14.64 5.76 9.08
N GLY A 77 -15.50 5.52 10.06
CA GLY A 77 -15.12 4.83 11.30
C GLY A 77 -14.05 5.55 12.09
N ASP A 78 -14.01 6.90 12.02
CA ASP A 78 -13.03 7.78 12.67
C ASP A 78 -11.56 7.51 12.31
N VAL A 79 -11.29 6.76 11.24
CA VAL A 79 -9.91 6.35 10.89
C VAL A 79 -9.48 6.85 9.51
N ILE A 80 -10.22 6.52 8.44
CA ILE A 80 -9.77 6.78 7.07
C ILE A 80 -10.53 7.92 6.44
N PRO A 81 -9.84 9.05 6.10
CA PRO A 81 -10.46 10.13 5.35
C PRO A 81 -10.83 9.68 3.94
N HIS A 82 -12.03 10.01 3.48
CA HIS A 82 -12.47 9.77 2.10
C HIS A 82 -13.31 10.92 1.57
N ILE A 83 -13.37 11.04 0.26
CA ILE A 83 -14.11 12.08 -0.45
C ILE A 83 -15.59 11.67 -0.50
N LEU A 84 -16.46 12.54 -0.01
CA LEU A 84 -17.91 12.39 -0.13
C LEU A 84 -18.44 12.99 -1.41
N GLU A 85 -17.96 14.18 -1.77
CA GLU A 85 -18.49 14.98 -2.86
C GLU A 85 -17.39 15.89 -3.44
N VAL A 86 -17.44 16.11 -4.74
CA VAL A 86 -16.60 17.10 -5.43
C VAL A 86 -17.46 18.33 -5.69
N LEU A 87 -17.23 19.40 -4.90
CA LEU A 87 -17.99 20.65 -4.97
C LEU A 87 -17.63 21.49 -6.19
N LYS A 88 -16.33 21.49 -6.52
CA LYS A 88 -15.79 22.21 -7.67
C LYS A 88 -14.64 21.42 -8.26
N PRO A 89 -14.75 20.93 -9.50
CA PRO A 89 -13.64 20.27 -10.18
C PRO A 89 -12.48 21.22 -10.48
N ALA A 90 -11.30 20.69 -10.68
CA ALA A 90 -10.16 21.42 -11.24
C ALA A 90 -10.33 21.63 -12.75
N LYS A 91 -9.42 22.40 -13.37
CA LYS A 91 -9.38 22.55 -14.84
C LYS A 91 -9.11 21.23 -15.55
N ALA A 92 -8.26 20.40 -14.94
CA ALA A 92 -7.92 19.06 -15.43
C ALA A 92 -7.69 18.11 -14.25
N ALA A 93 -7.87 16.81 -14.47
CA ALA A 93 -7.47 15.77 -13.53
C ALA A 93 -5.95 15.72 -13.40
N ASP A 94 -5.45 15.49 -12.19
CA ASP A 94 -4.01 15.36 -11.92
C ASP A 94 -3.60 13.89 -12.02
N LEU A 95 -3.49 13.40 -13.26
CA LEU A 95 -3.02 12.05 -13.59
C LEU A 95 -1.49 11.97 -13.50
N PRO A 96 -0.89 10.75 -13.40
CA PRO A 96 0.56 10.60 -13.31
C PRO A 96 1.26 11.18 -14.54
N LYS A 97 2.46 11.79 -14.32
CA LYS A 97 3.26 12.43 -15.38
C LYS A 97 4.68 11.89 -15.48
N ASP A 98 5.10 11.17 -14.45
CA ASP A 98 6.47 10.72 -14.23
C ASP A 98 6.70 9.24 -14.58
N LYS A 99 5.65 8.55 -15.02
CA LYS A 99 5.69 7.12 -15.35
C LYS A 99 4.84 6.85 -16.60
N ASP A 100 5.26 5.91 -17.40
CA ASP A 100 4.40 5.32 -18.43
C ASP A 100 3.35 4.46 -17.73
N TRP A 101 2.11 4.64 -18.12
CA TRP A 101 0.98 3.92 -17.56
C TRP A 101 -0.12 3.68 -18.59
N GLU A 102 -0.91 2.66 -18.34
CA GLU A 102 -2.06 2.28 -19.18
C GLU A 102 -3.30 2.08 -18.34
N TRP A 103 -4.46 2.27 -18.96
CA TRP A 103 -5.72 1.89 -18.34
C TRP A 103 -5.87 0.37 -18.34
N THR A 104 -6.47 -0.15 -17.26
CA THR A 104 -6.96 -1.53 -17.26
C THR A 104 -8.11 -1.67 -18.27
N GLU A 105 -8.39 -2.91 -18.71
CA GLU A 105 -9.53 -3.20 -19.59
C GLU A 105 -10.87 -2.67 -19.03
N SER A 106 -11.03 -2.72 -17.72
CA SER A 106 -12.22 -2.18 -17.04
C SER A 106 -12.32 -0.65 -17.07
N GLY A 107 -11.24 0.06 -17.41
CA GLY A 107 -11.15 1.52 -17.38
C GLY A 107 -11.27 2.12 -15.97
N VAL A 108 -11.08 1.34 -14.91
CA VAL A 108 -11.24 1.80 -13.52
C VAL A 108 -9.91 2.16 -12.88
N ASP A 109 -8.92 1.33 -13.05
CA ASP A 109 -7.57 1.53 -12.53
C ASP A 109 -6.59 1.82 -13.68
N ILE A 110 -5.42 2.35 -13.34
CA ILE A 110 -4.26 2.46 -14.21
C ILE A 110 -3.11 1.63 -13.64
N PHE A 111 -2.27 1.11 -14.51
CA PHE A 111 -1.12 0.30 -14.14
C PHE A 111 0.12 0.72 -14.95
N VAL A 112 1.29 0.36 -14.45
CA VAL A 112 2.57 0.58 -15.11
C VAL A 112 2.97 -0.70 -15.83
N PRO A 113 3.06 -0.71 -17.17
CA PRO A 113 3.63 -1.81 -17.92
C PRO A 113 5.09 -2.05 -17.47
N ASN A 114 5.49 -3.33 -17.38
CA ASN A 114 6.85 -3.69 -16.96
C ASN A 114 7.29 -3.09 -15.61
N ALA A 115 6.34 -2.93 -14.68
CA ALA A 115 6.63 -2.39 -13.34
C ALA A 115 7.76 -3.15 -12.64
N GLU A 116 8.03 -4.39 -13.03
CA GLU A 116 9.09 -5.24 -12.47
C GLU A 116 10.49 -4.66 -12.66
N ASP A 117 10.71 -3.82 -13.67
CA ASP A 117 11.98 -3.14 -13.92
C ASP A 117 12.15 -1.87 -13.07
N ILE A 118 11.11 -1.47 -12.33
CA ILE A 118 11.12 -0.26 -11.51
C ILE A 118 11.53 -0.57 -10.09
N GLU A 119 12.57 0.11 -9.60
CA GLU A 119 13.08 -0.05 -8.24
C GLU A 119 11.99 0.18 -7.17
N GLU A 120 11.19 1.24 -7.29
CA GLU A 120 10.06 1.53 -6.38
C GLU A 120 9.09 0.33 -6.27
N PHE A 121 8.83 -0.35 -7.39
CA PHE A 121 7.98 -1.54 -7.42
C PHE A 121 8.62 -2.70 -6.65
N GLN A 122 9.91 -2.96 -6.87
CA GLN A 122 10.64 -4.01 -6.18
C GLN A 122 10.69 -3.75 -4.67
N ILE A 123 10.99 -2.52 -4.26
CA ILE A 123 10.96 -2.11 -2.86
C ILE A 123 9.57 -2.32 -2.26
N THR A 124 8.51 -1.95 -2.98
CA THR A 124 7.12 -2.13 -2.54
C THR A 124 6.77 -3.62 -2.38
N ARG A 125 7.16 -4.48 -3.32
CA ARG A 125 6.95 -5.94 -3.23
C ARG A 125 7.67 -6.54 -2.04
N ILE A 126 8.96 -6.24 -1.88
CA ILE A 126 9.78 -6.75 -0.77
C ILE A 126 9.21 -6.28 0.57
N THR A 127 8.86 -5.00 0.69
CA THR A 127 8.23 -4.44 1.91
C THR A 127 6.93 -5.16 2.23
N ASN A 128 6.07 -5.37 1.21
CA ASN A 128 4.81 -6.08 1.40
C ASN A 128 5.01 -7.53 1.85
N PHE A 129 6.00 -8.23 1.28
CA PHE A 129 6.32 -9.60 1.68
C PHE A 129 6.58 -9.68 3.19
N PHE A 130 7.54 -8.91 3.69
CA PHE A 130 7.90 -8.94 5.10
C PHE A 130 6.76 -8.47 6.00
N ARG A 131 5.96 -7.48 5.56
CA ARG A 131 4.76 -7.04 6.30
C ARG A 131 3.71 -8.14 6.41
N VAL A 132 3.47 -8.90 5.35
CA VAL A 132 2.52 -10.03 5.34
C VAL A 132 2.96 -11.12 6.32
N LEU A 133 4.27 -11.37 6.42
CA LEU A 133 4.82 -12.32 7.37
C LEU A 133 4.89 -11.77 8.82
N GLY A 134 4.44 -10.53 9.05
CA GLY A 134 4.42 -9.94 10.39
C GLY A 134 5.78 -9.41 10.88
N VAL A 135 6.77 -9.27 9.99
CA VAL A 135 8.05 -8.64 10.33
C VAL A 135 7.81 -7.16 10.61
N LYS A 136 8.08 -6.75 11.85
CA LYS A 136 8.00 -5.36 12.28
C LYS A 136 9.30 -4.64 11.94
N ASP A 137 9.31 -3.32 12.03
CA ASP A 137 10.50 -2.47 11.84
C ASP A 137 11.20 -2.60 10.47
N VAL A 138 10.58 -3.26 9.50
CA VAL A 138 11.05 -3.35 8.10
C VAL A 138 10.16 -2.48 7.21
N SER A 139 10.38 -1.15 7.30
CA SER A 139 9.68 -0.16 6.49
C SER A 139 10.22 -0.11 5.04
N SER A 140 9.47 0.53 4.12
CA SER A 140 9.95 0.78 2.76
C SER A 140 11.28 1.56 2.72
N GLY A 141 11.51 2.47 3.66
CA GLY A 141 12.78 3.19 3.77
C GLY A 141 13.96 2.29 4.16
N ILE A 142 13.74 1.29 5.03
CA ILE A 142 14.78 0.29 5.35
C ILE A 142 15.01 -0.62 4.17
N ILE A 143 13.94 -1.12 3.53
CA ILE A 143 14.07 -1.96 2.33
C ILE A 143 14.78 -1.20 1.20
N GLY A 144 14.51 0.10 0.99
CA GLY A 144 15.22 0.92 0.01
C GLY A 144 16.73 0.91 0.24
N ARG A 145 17.17 1.16 1.47
CA ARG A 145 18.60 1.13 1.83
C ARG A 145 19.23 -0.27 1.69
N LEU A 146 18.50 -1.32 2.03
CA LEU A 146 18.95 -2.70 1.78
C LEU A 146 19.06 -2.98 0.29
N TYR A 147 18.12 -2.49 -0.51
CA TYR A 147 18.09 -2.60 -1.96
C TYR A 147 19.32 -1.95 -2.60
N GLU A 148 19.62 -0.69 -2.25
CA GLU A 148 20.81 0.06 -2.65
C GLU A 148 22.12 -0.63 -2.26
N ALA A 149 22.13 -1.31 -1.09
CA ALA A 149 23.26 -2.13 -0.64
C ALA A 149 23.40 -3.49 -1.36
N GLY A 150 22.59 -3.73 -2.41
CA GLY A 150 22.61 -4.96 -3.23
C GLY A 150 21.77 -6.11 -2.66
N LEU A 151 21.02 -5.89 -1.57
CA LEU A 151 20.02 -6.83 -1.03
C LEU A 151 18.66 -6.60 -1.69
N ASN A 152 18.62 -6.68 -3.01
CA ASN A 152 17.54 -6.26 -3.88
C ASN A 152 16.51 -7.36 -4.20
N SER A 153 16.41 -8.39 -3.38
CA SER A 153 15.39 -9.43 -3.51
C SER A 153 15.08 -10.09 -2.18
N ILE A 154 13.87 -10.64 -2.05
CA ILE A 154 13.42 -11.36 -0.86
C ILE A 154 14.43 -12.45 -0.45
N PRO A 155 14.89 -13.37 -1.35
CA PRO A 155 15.86 -14.40 -0.99
C PRO A 155 17.20 -13.84 -0.51
N LYS A 156 17.68 -12.73 -1.09
CA LYS A 156 18.93 -12.09 -0.65
C LYS A 156 18.82 -11.55 0.77
N ILE A 157 17.70 -10.94 1.11
CA ILE A 157 17.47 -10.39 2.47
C ILE A 157 17.30 -11.54 3.48
N ILE A 158 16.54 -12.58 3.14
CA ILE A 158 16.35 -13.75 4.02
C ILE A 158 17.68 -14.43 4.32
N LYS A 159 18.58 -14.55 3.33
CA LYS A 159 19.90 -15.21 3.47
C LYS A 159 20.98 -14.29 4.03
N ALA A 160 20.73 -12.97 4.18
CA ALA A 160 21.72 -12.03 4.65
C ALA A 160 22.07 -12.26 6.11
N ASN A 161 23.38 -12.38 6.41
CA ASN A 161 23.87 -12.35 7.78
C ASN A 161 23.96 -10.90 8.32
N LEU A 162 24.26 -10.75 9.61
CA LEU A 162 24.35 -9.43 10.26
C LEU A 162 25.30 -8.47 9.53
N ARG A 163 26.49 -8.94 9.16
CA ARG A 163 27.48 -8.10 8.45
C ARG A 163 26.92 -7.59 7.12
N LYS A 164 26.21 -8.43 6.40
CA LYS A 164 25.62 -8.07 5.12
C LYS A 164 24.45 -7.08 5.28
N LEU A 165 23.63 -7.22 6.32
CA LEU A 165 22.60 -6.23 6.63
C LEU A 165 23.17 -4.86 7.00
N GLN A 166 24.32 -4.86 7.72
CA GLN A 166 25.02 -3.64 8.12
C GLN A 166 25.68 -2.88 6.96
N THR A 167 25.78 -3.44 5.75
CA THR A 167 26.25 -2.68 4.58
C THR A 167 25.26 -1.61 4.12
N ALA A 168 24.00 -1.70 4.54
CA ALA A 168 22.99 -0.70 4.20
C ALA A 168 23.14 0.54 5.09
N GLU A 169 23.01 1.72 4.49
CA GLU A 169 23.14 3.00 5.17
C GLU A 169 22.16 3.10 6.37
N GLY A 170 22.68 3.54 7.52
CA GLY A 170 21.89 3.69 8.74
C GLY A 170 21.43 2.38 9.41
N VAL A 171 21.79 1.21 8.87
CA VAL A 171 21.55 -0.09 9.51
C VAL A 171 22.75 -0.49 10.35
N LYS A 172 22.75 -0.05 11.63
CA LYS A 172 23.77 -0.40 12.61
C LYS A 172 23.50 -1.77 13.23
N GLU A 173 24.43 -2.27 14.03
CA GLU A 173 24.41 -3.60 14.67
C GLU A 173 23.06 -3.93 15.34
N ARG A 174 22.54 -3.02 16.18
CA ARG A 174 21.26 -3.22 16.86
C ARG A 174 20.09 -3.39 15.86
N THR A 175 20.02 -2.54 14.84
CA THR A 175 18.97 -2.61 13.81
C THR A 175 19.13 -3.89 12.98
N ALA A 176 20.35 -4.25 12.57
CA ALA A 176 20.62 -5.48 11.83
C ALA A 176 20.22 -6.74 12.64
N SER A 177 20.57 -6.77 13.94
CA SER A 177 20.21 -7.86 14.85
C SER A 177 18.69 -7.99 14.99
N THR A 178 17.98 -6.86 15.17
CA THR A 178 16.51 -6.84 15.27
C THR A 178 15.86 -7.36 13.98
N ILE A 179 16.30 -6.84 12.82
CA ILE A 179 15.80 -7.28 11.50
C ILE A 179 16.03 -8.79 11.33
N ARG A 180 17.22 -9.29 11.63
CA ARG A 180 17.57 -10.71 11.46
C ARG A 180 16.69 -11.58 12.33
N SER A 181 16.60 -11.29 13.62
CA SER A 181 15.76 -12.06 14.57
C SER A 181 14.29 -12.10 14.13
N GLN A 182 13.74 -10.96 13.72
CA GLN A 182 12.35 -10.90 13.29
C GLN A 182 12.09 -11.66 11.98
N ILE A 183 13.04 -11.63 11.03
CA ILE A 183 12.92 -12.42 9.80
C ILE A 183 12.97 -13.91 10.12
N ASP A 184 13.90 -14.37 10.97
CA ASP A 184 14.00 -15.76 11.38
C ASP A 184 12.73 -16.25 12.07
N ASP A 185 12.21 -15.44 13.01
CA ASP A 185 10.96 -15.73 13.71
C ASP A 185 9.76 -15.80 12.74
N ALA A 186 9.69 -14.86 11.80
CA ALA A 186 8.59 -14.81 10.84
C ALA A 186 8.63 -16.00 9.87
N ILE A 187 9.80 -16.33 9.33
CA ILE A 187 9.97 -17.49 8.40
C ILE A 187 9.64 -18.82 9.11
N ASN A 188 10.08 -18.98 10.37
CA ASN A 188 9.82 -20.19 11.13
C ASN A 188 8.33 -20.38 11.50
N LYS A 189 7.55 -19.32 11.53
CA LYS A 189 6.13 -19.33 11.96
C LYS A 189 5.14 -19.14 10.81
N CYS A 190 5.59 -18.71 9.62
CA CYS A 190 4.70 -18.36 8.52
C CYS A 190 3.96 -19.58 7.98
N LEU A 191 2.72 -19.37 7.57
CA LEU A 191 1.94 -20.35 6.85
C LEU A 191 2.26 -20.28 5.35
N LEU A 192 2.06 -21.39 4.65
CA LEU A 192 2.19 -21.43 3.20
C LEU A 192 1.30 -20.39 2.51
N SER A 193 0.08 -20.18 3.00
CA SER A 193 -0.85 -19.14 2.52
C SER A 193 -0.26 -17.72 2.60
N ASP A 194 0.53 -17.45 3.66
CA ASP A 194 1.16 -16.15 3.84
C ASP A 194 2.32 -15.95 2.87
N LEU A 195 3.12 -17.01 2.65
CA LEU A 195 4.18 -17.01 1.65
C LEU A 195 3.62 -16.80 0.23
N MET A 196 2.55 -17.51 -0.13
CA MET A 196 1.88 -17.37 -1.43
C MET A 196 1.35 -15.93 -1.61
N TYR A 197 0.61 -15.41 -0.64
CA TYR A 197 0.07 -14.07 -0.72
C TYR A 197 1.16 -12.99 -0.68
N GLY A 198 2.14 -13.15 0.18
CA GLY A 198 3.24 -12.20 0.34
C GLY A 198 4.16 -12.11 -0.88
N SER A 199 4.38 -13.23 -1.59
CA SER A 199 5.28 -13.29 -2.75
C SER A 199 4.92 -12.30 -3.86
N GLY A 200 3.61 -11.95 -4.00
CA GLY A 200 3.12 -11.11 -5.09
C GLY A 200 3.24 -11.75 -6.48
N CYS A 201 3.52 -13.06 -6.56
CA CYS A 201 3.65 -13.81 -7.84
C CYS A 201 2.30 -14.21 -8.43
N PHE A 202 1.21 -14.02 -7.69
CA PHE A 202 -0.12 -14.44 -8.10
C PHE A 202 -0.99 -13.23 -8.44
N SER A 203 -2.10 -13.49 -9.16
CA SER A 203 -3.08 -12.48 -9.53
C SER A 203 -3.57 -11.68 -8.31
N ARG A 204 -3.82 -10.39 -8.52
CA ARG A 204 -4.41 -9.47 -7.53
C ARG A 204 -5.69 -10.00 -6.88
N GLU A 205 -6.45 -10.80 -7.60
CA GLU A 205 -7.72 -11.37 -7.15
C GLU A 205 -7.58 -12.42 -6.06
N LEU A 206 -6.37 -13.01 -5.93
CA LEU A 206 -6.06 -14.01 -4.91
C LEU A 206 -5.57 -13.32 -3.62
N GLY A 207 -6.51 -12.96 -2.76
CA GLY A 207 -6.22 -12.41 -1.42
C GLY A 207 -5.82 -13.50 -0.41
N SER A 208 -5.33 -13.09 0.76
CA SER A 208 -4.88 -13.98 1.84
C SER A 208 -5.92 -15.03 2.23
N THR A 209 -7.20 -14.64 2.34
CA THR A 209 -8.31 -15.54 2.68
C THR A 209 -8.48 -16.67 1.65
N ARG A 210 -8.34 -16.35 0.34
CA ARG A 210 -8.43 -17.36 -0.73
C ARG A 210 -7.26 -18.33 -0.67
N PHE A 211 -6.03 -17.85 -0.43
CA PHE A 211 -4.87 -18.74 -0.23
C PHE A 211 -5.05 -19.62 1.00
N ALA A 212 -5.53 -19.11 2.11
CA ALA A 212 -5.84 -19.91 3.29
C ALA A 212 -6.85 -21.03 2.97
N SER A 213 -7.90 -20.72 2.21
CA SER A 213 -8.91 -21.70 1.78
C SER A 213 -8.30 -22.75 0.83
N ILE A 214 -7.45 -22.34 -0.12
CA ILE A 214 -6.74 -23.27 -1.04
C ILE A 214 -5.83 -24.19 -0.24
N CYS A 215 -4.99 -23.69 0.65
CA CYS A 215 -4.08 -24.50 1.45
C CYS A 215 -4.83 -25.46 2.39
N LYS A 216 -6.00 -25.07 2.88
CA LYS A 216 -6.87 -25.94 3.69
C LYS A 216 -7.47 -27.07 2.85
N ALA A 217 -7.93 -26.77 1.63
CA ALA A 217 -8.54 -27.74 0.72
C ALA A 217 -7.51 -28.69 0.07
N LEU A 218 -6.30 -28.18 -0.17
CA LEU A 218 -5.20 -28.88 -0.81
C LEU A 218 -3.93 -28.83 0.06
N PRO A 219 -3.86 -29.61 1.16
CA PRO A 219 -2.72 -29.54 2.08
C PRO A 219 -1.36 -29.88 1.45
N ARG A 220 -1.37 -30.60 0.31
CA ARG A 220 -0.18 -31.03 -0.43
C ARG A 220 0.07 -30.19 -1.70
N VAL A 221 -0.43 -28.98 -1.79
CA VAL A 221 -0.30 -28.14 -2.99
C VAL A 221 1.16 -27.91 -3.45
N LEU A 222 2.15 -27.99 -2.55
CA LEU A 222 3.58 -27.89 -2.90
C LEU A 222 4.21 -29.21 -3.36
N THR A 223 3.52 -30.32 -3.24
CA THR A 223 4.04 -31.68 -3.60
C THR A 223 3.33 -32.25 -4.80
N MET A 224 2.46 -31.50 -5.44
CA MET A 224 1.80 -31.80 -6.70
C MET A 224 2.60 -31.26 -7.88
#